data_c294056f11b34744b172e9c3f7f875f8
#
_entry.id   c294056f11b34744b172e9c3f7f875f8
#
_cell.length_a   1.000
_cell.length_b   1.000
_cell.length_c   1.000
_cell.angle_alpha   90.00
_cell.angle_beta   90.00
_cell.angle_gamma   90.00
#
_symmetry.space_group_name_H-M   'P 1'
#
loop_
_entity.id
_entity.type
_entity.pdbx_description
1 polymer ?
#
loop_
_entity_poly.entity_id
_entity_poly.type
_entity_poly.pdbx_seq_one_letter_code
_entity_poly.pdbx_strand_id
1 'polypeptide(L)'
;MRTYTPKPGEVSRAWHVIDATDVVLGRLASQTAQLLRGKHKPQYAPHVDVGDFVVIVNAGKVALTGSKRDEKIAYRHSGYPGGLKRIPVGDQLRTHPDRVIERAIKGMLPHNSLGRQMLKKLKVYAGPEHPHAAQQPQPFEIKQVAQ
;
A
#
# COMPACT_ATOMS: atom_id res chain seq x y z
N MET A 1 28.89 -25.31 0.18
CA MET A 1 27.53 -25.02 0.69
C MET A 1 26.89 -23.98 -0.21
N ARG A 2 25.72 -24.25 -0.80
CA ARG A 2 25.03 -23.26 -1.66
C ARG A 2 23.97 -22.53 -0.83
N THR A 3 23.97 -21.20 -0.91
CA THR A 3 22.94 -20.39 -0.28
C THR A 3 21.61 -20.54 -1.04
N TYR A 4 20.51 -20.71 -0.32
CA TYR A 4 19.19 -20.79 -0.93
C TYR A 4 18.84 -19.50 -1.65
N THR A 5 18.36 -19.61 -2.87
CA THR A 5 17.84 -18.48 -3.66
C THR A 5 16.47 -18.87 -4.21
N PRO A 6 15.41 -18.10 -3.90
CA PRO A 6 14.07 -18.43 -4.39
C PRO A 6 14.02 -18.25 -5.92
N LYS A 7 13.36 -19.19 -6.59
CA LYS A 7 13.06 -19.10 -8.02
C LYS A 7 11.65 -18.54 -8.23
N PRO A 8 11.40 -17.78 -9.30
CA PRO A 8 10.09 -17.18 -9.54
C PRO A 8 8.92 -18.19 -9.58
N GLY A 9 9.15 -19.42 -10.01
CA GLY A 9 8.15 -20.49 -10.05
C GLY A 9 7.87 -21.17 -8.73
N GLU A 10 8.73 -21.01 -7.71
CA GLU A 10 8.60 -21.63 -6.39
C GLU A 10 7.90 -20.73 -5.37
N VAL A 11 7.62 -19.47 -5.76
CA VAL A 11 7.01 -18.47 -4.86
C VAL A 11 5.51 -18.67 -4.76
N SER A 12 5.01 -19.09 -3.60
CA SER A 12 3.59 -19.06 -3.28
C SER A 12 3.16 -17.64 -2.88
N ARG A 13 2.06 -17.14 -3.44
CA ARG A 13 1.50 -15.83 -3.12
C ARG A 13 0.12 -15.98 -2.53
N ALA A 14 -0.08 -15.43 -1.35
CA ALA A 14 -1.37 -15.35 -0.69
C ALA A 14 -2.07 -14.02 -1.03
N TRP A 15 -3.38 -13.98 -0.79
CA TRP A 15 -4.18 -12.77 -0.87
C TRP A 15 -4.58 -12.33 0.53
N HIS A 16 -4.38 -11.05 0.83
CA HIS A 16 -4.76 -10.45 2.09
C HIS A 16 -5.75 -9.32 1.87
N VAL A 17 -6.77 -9.23 2.72
CA VAL A 17 -7.66 -8.09 2.80
C VAL A 17 -7.42 -7.31 4.08
N ILE A 18 -7.28 -6.00 3.97
CA ILE A 18 -7.04 -5.09 5.09
C ILE A 18 -8.16 -4.06 5.13
N ASP A 19 -8.79 -3.92 6.28
CA ASP A 19 -9.73 -2.83 6.52
C ASP A 19 -8.97 -1.59 7.01
N ALA A 20 -9.10 -0.49 6.28
CA ALA A 20 -8.43 0.77 6.59
C ALA A 20 -9.21 1.64 7.58
N THR A 21 -10.37 1.20 8.08
CA THR A 21 -11.20 1.97 9.01
C THR A 21 -10.44 2.29 10.27
N ASP A 22 -10.31 3.59 10.59
CA ASP A 22 -9.61 4.13 11.77
C ASP A 22 -8.14 3.73 11.92
N VAL A 23 -7.55 3.15 10.88
CA VAL A 23 -6.12 2.82 10.85
C VAL A 23 -5.32 4.03 10.41
N VAL A 24 -4.25 4.35 11.14
CA VAL A 24 -3.34 5.46 10.79
C VAL A 24 -2.64 5.18 9.47
N LEU A 25 -2.71 6.12 8.52
CA LEU A 25 -2.19 5.97 7.16
C LEU A 25 -0.75 5.47 7.10
N GLY A 26 0.15 6.03 7.92
CA GLY A 26 1.57 5.63 7.92
C GLY A 26 1.79 4.19 8.37
N ARG A 27 1.05 3.73 9.38
CA ARG A 27 1.11 2.35 9.87
C ARG A 27 0.50 1.37 8.87
N LEU A 28 -0.63 1.74 8.26
CA LEU A 28 -1.23 0.98 7.16
C LEU A 28 -0.22 0.80 6.02
N ALA A 29 0.40 1.89 5.59
CA ALA A 29 1.34 1.88 4.47
C ALA A 29 2.59 1.03 4.76
N SER A 30 3.16 1.11 5.97
CA SER A 30 4.36 0.34 6.33
C SER A 30 4.09 -1.17 6.38
N GLN A 31 2.99 -1.58 6.99
CA GLN A 31 2.60 -2.99 7.06
C GLN A 31 2.28 -3.55 5.67
N THR A 32 1.52 -2.80 4.88
CA THR A 32 1.21 -3.18 3.49
C THR A 32 2.47 -3.30 2.64
N ALA A 33 3.42 -2.38 2.77
CA ALA A 33 4.69 -2.44 2.03
C ALA A 33 5.52 -3.68 2.42
N GLN A 34 5.51 -4.09 3.69
CA GLN A 34 6.17 -5.34 4.12
C GLN A 34 5.54 -6.57 3.48
N LEU A 35 4.20 -6.64 3.41
CA LEU A 35 3.49 -7.75 2.75
C LEU A 35 3.77 -7.79 1.25
N LEU A 36 3.71 -6.65 0.57
CA LEU A 36 3.97 -6.54 -0.87
C LEU A 36 5.41 -6.90 -1.25
N ARG A 37 6.37 -6.56 -0.39
CA ARG A 37 7.78 -6.90 -0.59
C ARG A 37 8.11 -8.33 -0.20
N GLY A 38 7.30 -8.94 0.68
CA GLY A 38 7.49 -10.31 1.14
C GLY A 38 8.49 -10.47 2.28
N LYS A 39 8.78 -9.40 3.03
CA LYS A 39 9.72 -9.43 4.17
C LYS A 39 9.24 -10.31 5.33
N HIS A 40 7.96 -10.67 5.38
CA HIS A 40 7.40 -11.59 6.37
C HIS A 40 7.70 -13.05 6.07
N LYS A 41 8.21 -13.36 4.86
CA LYS A 41 8.50 -14.72 4.43
C LYS A 41 9.98 -15.07 4.64
N PRO A 42 10.30 -16.31 5.09
CA PRO A 42 11.69 -16.75 5.22
C PRO A 42 12.42 -16.81 3.87
N GLN A 43 11.68 -16.94 2.77
CA GLN A 43 12.21 -16.98 1.39
C GLN A 43 12.56 -15.60 0.83
N TYR A 44 12.45 -14.53 1.62
CA TYR A 44 12.72 -13.18 1.14
C TYR A 44 14.11 -13.04 0.51
N ALA A 45 14.15 -12.46 -0.70
CA ALA A 45 15.37 -12.07 -1.37
C ALA A 45 15.20 -10.71 -2.05
N PRO A 46 16.21 -9.82 -2.01
CA PRO A 46 16.07 -8.46 -2.56
C PRO A 46 15.85 -8.39 -4.07
N HIS A 47 16.28 -9.41 -4.81
CA HIS A 47 16.25 -9.47 -6.28
C HIS A 47 15.03 -10.21 -6.85
N VAL A 48 14.19 -10.81 -5.99
CA VAL A 48 13.01 -11.57 -6.40
C VAL A 48 11.76 -10.99 -5.71
N ASP A 49 10.67 -10.88 -6.46
CA ASP A 49 9.36 -10.50 -5.91
C ASP A 49 8.67 -11.71 -5.27
N VAL A 50 8.82 -11.87 -3.97
CA VAL A 50 8.20 -12.95 -3.18
C VAL A 50 6.94 -12.50 -2.43
N GLY A 51 6.55 -11.23 -2.52
CA GLY A 51 5.45 -10.65 -1.78
C GLY A 51 4.06 -11.14 -2.20
N ASP A 52 3.09 -10.88 -1.36
CA ASP A 52 1.70 -11.27 -1.52
C ASP A 52 0.86 -10.19 -2.20
N PHE A 53 -0.37 -10.55 -2.58
CA PHE A 53 -1.39 -9.61 -3.04
C PHE A 53 -2.09 -8.99 -1.84
N VAL A 54 -2.34 -7.68 -1.91
CA VAL A 54 -3.03 -6.96 -0.84
C VAL A 54 -4.21 -6.19 -1.41
N VAL A 55 -5.37 -6.38 -0.80
CA VAL A 55 -6.60 -5.64 -1.06
C VAL A 55 -6.89 -4.76 0.16
N ILE A 56 -7.03 -3.46 -0.04
CA ILE A 56 -7.40 -2.52 1.02
C ILE A 56 -8.82 -2.05 0.76
N VAL A 57 -9.67 -2.15 1.77
CA VAL A 57 -11.05 -1.68 1.73
C VAL A 57 -11.25 -0.50 2.68
N ASN A 58 -12.35 0.22 2.52
CA ASN A 58 -12.69 1.40 3.33
C ASN A 58 -11.62 2.50 3.31
N ALA A 59 -10.97 2.72 2.17
CA ALA A 59 -9.89 3.70 2.05
C ALA A 59 -10.29 5.13 2.46
N GLY A 60 -11.56 5.50 2.29
CA GLY A 60 -12.11 6.79 2.71
C GLY A 60 -12.13 7.03 4.22
N LYS A 61 -12.05 5.96 5.02
CA LYS A 61 -12.12 6.00 6.49
C LYS A 61 -10.75 5.93 7.17
N VAL A 62 -9.66 6.02 6.41
CA VAL A 62 -8.29 6.01 6.96
C VAL A 62 -8.06 7.22 7.88
N ALA A 63 -7.39 6.99 8.99
CA ALA A 63 -7.08 8.03 9.97
C ALA A 63 -5.78 8.76 9.63
N LEU A 64 -5.79 10.07 9.85
CA LEU A 64 -4.61 10.94 9.80
C LEU A 64 -4.40 11.54 11.18
N THR A 65 -3.18 11.46 11.70
CA THR A 65 -2.83 12.01 13.02
C THR A 65 -2.49 13.49 12.96
N GLY A 66 -2.82 14.23 14.03
CA GLY A 66 -2.55 15.67 14.14
C GLY A 66 -3.31 16.49 13.09
N SER A 67 -2.76 17.64 12.71
CA SER A 67 -3.33 18.56 11.72
C SER A 67 -3.03 18.19 10.26
N LYS A 68 -2.52 16.99 9.99
CA LYS A 68 -2.10 16.56 8.64
C LYS A 68 -3.22 16.60 7.60
N ARG A 69 -4.47 16.50 8.04
CA ARG A 69 -5.62 16.56 7.14
C ARG A 69 -5.70 17.90 6.40
N ASP A 70 -5.39 18.97 7.09
CA ASP A 70 -5.49 20.33 6.57
C ASP A 70 -4.15 20.89 6.09
N GLU A 71 -3.06 20.61 6.81
CA GLU A 71 -1.74 21.17 6.55
C GLU A 71 -0.93 20.40 5.51
N LYS A 72 -1.09 19.05 5.45
CA LYS A 72 -0.31 18.26 4.51
C LYS A 72 -0.81 18.45 3.09
N ILE A 73 0.08 18.89 2.21
CA ILE A 73 -0.23 19.15 0.80
C ILE A 73 0.39 18.08 -0.09
N ALA A 74 -0.43 17.54 -0.99
CA ALA A 74 0.01 16.69 -2.08
C ALA A 74 0.36 17.56 -3.30
N TYR A 75 1.61 17.48 -3.73
CA TYR A 75 2.11 18.23 -4.89
C TYR A 75 2.11 17.35 -6.14
N ARG A 76 1.72 17.95 -7.27
CA ARG A 76 1.85 17.37 -8.60
C ARG A 76 2.29 18.46 -9.58
N HIS A 77 3.29 18.15 -10.40
CA HIS A 77 3.77 19.07 -11.44
C HIS A 77 3.49 18.50 -12.83
N SER A 78 3.00 19.32 -13.74
CA SER A 78 2.69 18.92 -15.12
C SER A 78 3.91 18.87 -16.05
N GLY A 79 5.05 19.45 -15.63
CA GLY A 79 6.25 19.63 -16.44
C GLY A 79 6.32 20.98 -17.19
N TYR A 80 5.26 21.77 -17.19
CA TYR A 80 5.22 23.09 -17.78
C TYR A 80 5.50 24.21 -16.77
N PRO A 81 6.02 25.38 -17.19
CA PRO A 81 6.15 26.55 -16.31
C PRO A 81 4.84 26.88 -15.62
N GLY A 82 4.86 27.06 -14.30
CA GLY A 82 3.64 27.32 -13.51
C GLY A 82 2.73 26.10 -13.32
N GLY A 83 3.14 24.91 -13.72
CA GLY A 83 2.33 23.68 -13.66
C GLY A 83 2.27 22.98 -12.31
N LEU A 84 2.68 23.63 -11.21
CA LEU A 84 2.60 23.06 -9.86
C LEU A 84 1.16 23.11 -9.35
N LYS A 85 0.60 21.92 -9.09
CA LYS A 85 -0.71 21.78 -8.43
C LYS A 85 -0.53 21.35 -6.97
N ARG A 86 -1.26 22.04 -6.09
CA ARG A 86 -1.26 21.79 -4.64
C ARG A 86 -2.65 21.36 -4.21
N ILE A 87 -2.76 20.22 -3.58
CA ILE A 87 -4.05 19.69 -3.11
C ILE A 87 -3.87 19.29 -1.64
N PRO A 88 -4.66 19.83 -0.70
CA PRO A 88 -4.66 19.35 0.68
C PRO A 88 -4.99 17.85 0.73
N VAL A 89 -4.29 17.10 1.57
CA VAL A 89 -4.51 15.64 1.66
C VAL A 89 -5.92 15.33 2.12
N GLY A 90 -6.53 16.15 2.96
CA GLY A 90 -7.93 15.99 3.37
C GLY A 90 -8.92 16.07 2.20
N ASP A 91 -8.71 16.98 1.26
CA ASP A 91 -9.53 17.09 0.06
C ASP A 91 -9.29 15.92 -0.90
N GLN A 92 -8.04 15.50 -1.05
CA GLN A 92 -7.73 14.34 -1.84
C GLN A 92 -8.33 13.05 -1.24
N LEU A 93 -8.38 12.93 0.08
CA LEU A 93 -9.00 11.79 0.77
C LEU A 93 -10.52 11.73 0.54
N ARG A 94 -11.19 12.89 0.41
CA ARG A 94 -12.63 12.95 0.08
C ARG A 94 -12.93 12.56 -1.36
N THR A 95 -12.08 12.99 -2.30
CA THR A 95 -12.31 12.80 -3.74
C THR A 95 -11.74 11.49 -4.26
N HIS A 96 -10.50 11.16 -3.88
CA HIS A 96 -9.74 10.01 -4.35
C HIS A 96 -8.94 9.37 -3.21
N PRO A 97 -9.59 8.69 -2.25
CA PRO A 97 -8.91 8.06 -1.11
C PRO A 97 -7.94 6.96 -1.53
N ASP A 98 -8.25 6.24 -2.61
CA ASP A 98 -7.40 5.24 -3.25
C ASP A 98 -6.00 5.78 -3.54
N ARG A 99 -5.93 6.95 -4.17
CA ARG A 99 -4.65 7.59 -4.54
C ARG A 99 -3.80 8.02 -3.35
N VAL A 100 -4.45 8.42 -2.25
CA VAL A 100 -3.73 8.80 -1.03
C VAL A 100 -2.99 7.59 -0.46
N ILE A 101 -3.67 6.45 -0.35
CA ILE A 101 -3.09 5.22 0.17
C ILE A 101 -2.03 4.67 -0.78
N GLU A 102 -2.33 4.56 -2.07
CA GLU A 102 -1.37 4.09 -3.07
C GLU A 102 -0.09 4.91 -3.08
N ARG A 103 -0.19 6.24 -2.99
CA ARG A 103 0.97 7.13 -2.94
C ARG A 103 1.81 6.93 -1.69
N ALA A 104 1.17 6.73 -0.54
CA ALA A 104 1.87 6.46 0.71
C ALA A 104 2.64 5.13 0.65
N ILE A 105 2.02 4.09 0.12
CA ILE A 105 2.64 2.76 -0.03
C ILE A 105 3.74 2.79 -1.09
N LYS A 106 3.51 3.44 -2.23
CA LYS A 106 4.50 3.59 -3.29
C LYS A 106 5.79 4.25 -2.78
N GLY A 107 5.67 5.26 -1.90
CA GLY A 107 6.82 5.90 -1.28
C GLY A 107 7.65 4.99 -0.36
N MET A 108 7.04 3.90 0.15
CA MET A 108 7.69 2.92 1.03
C MET A 108 8.22 1.68 0.30
N LEU A 109 7.90 1.53 -0.99
CA LEU A 109 8.43 0.47 -1.84
C LEU A 109 9.72 0.92 -2.55
N PRO A 110 10.57 -0.01 -3.01
CA PRO A 110 11.75 0.33 -3.79
C PRO A 110 11.40 1.12 -5.05
N HIS A 111 12.22 2.13 -5.38
CA HIS A 111 12.03 2.98 -6.56
C HIS A 111 12.73 2.40 -7.82
N ASN A 112 12.41 1.16 -8.16
CA ASN A 112 12.96 0.45 -9.30
C ASN A 112 11.87 -0.32 -10.05
N SER A 113 12.25 -1.08 -11.08
CA SER A 113 11.34 -1.91 -11.86
C SER A 113 10.63 -2.98 -11.00
N LEU A 114 11.35 -3.57 -10.05
CA LEU A 114 10.81 -4.57 -9.12
C LEU A 114 9.76 -3.94 -8.19
N GLY A 115 10.01 -2.75 -7.66
CA GLY A 115 9.04 -2.01 -6.84
C GLY A 115 7.76 -1.65 -7.59
N ARG A 116 7.85 -1.34 -8.89
CA ARG A 116 6.66 -1.14 -9.74
C ARG A 116 5.85 -2.42 -9.93
N GLN A 117 6.52 -3.57 -10.03
CA GLN A 117 5.83 -4.88 -10.07
C GLN A 117 5.13 -5.18 -8.74
N MET A 118 5.77 -4.90 -7.62
CA MET A 118 5.18 -5.05 -6.29
C MET A 118 3.92 -4.18 -6.14
N LEU A 119 3.95 -2.94 -6.61
CA LEU A 119 2.81 -2.03 -6.54
C LEU A 119 1.59 -2.52 -7.34
N LYS A 120 1.79 -3.25 -8.43
CA LYS A 120 0.68 -3.84 -9.22
C LYS A 120 -0.14 -4.86 -8.45
N LYS A 121 0.42 -5.46 -7.40
CA LYS A 121 -0.26 -6.41 -6.51
C LYS A 121 -1.13 -5.75 -5.45
N LEU A 122 -1.07 -4.42 -5.34
CA LEU A 122 -1.92 -3.64 -4.46
C LEU A 122 -3.21 -3.27 -5.17
N LYS A 123 -4.34 -3.47 -4.49
CA LYS A 123 -5.68 -3.03 -4.90
C LYS A 123 -6.31 -2.25 -3.76
N VAL A 124 -6.77 -1.04 -4.05
CA VAL A 124 -7.36 -0.14 -3.03
C VAL A 124 -8.77 0.24 -3.44
N TYR A 125 -9.72 0.10 -2.53
CA TYR A 125 -11.12 0.42 -2.73
C TYR A 125 -11.61 1.40 -1.68
N ALA A 126 -12.36 2.39 -2.12
CA ALA A 126 -12.91 3.43 -1.24
C ALA A 126 -13.98 2.89 -0.27
N GLY A 127 -14.78 1.94 -0.74
CA GLY A 127 -15.85 1.30 0.02
C GLY A 127 -15.47 -0.04 0.65
N PRO A 128 -16.45 -0.72 1.27
CA PRO A 128 -16.23 -2.02 1.91
C PRO A 128 -16.17 -3.19 0.94
N GLU A 129 -16.67 -3.01 -0.28
CA GLU A 129 -16.80 -4.08 -1.27
C GLU A 129 -15.56 -4.16 -2.17
N HIS A 130 -15.19 -5.38 -2.56
CA HIS A 130 -14.11 -5.64 -3.50
C HIS A 130 -14.48 -6.81 -4.44
N PRO A 131 -14.02 -6.81 -5.71
CA PRO A 131 -14.35 -7.85 -6.68
C PRO A 131 -13.49 -9.13 -6.55
N HIS A 132 -12.68 -9.26 -5.52
CA HIS A 132 -11.70 -10.33 -5.36
C HIS A 132 -12.18 -11.51 -4.49
N ALA A 133 -13.50 -11.77 -4.44
CA ALA A 133 -14.04 -12.89 -3.66
C ALA A 133 -13.56 -14.26 -4.17
N ALA A 134 -13.36 -14.40 -5.48
CA ALA A 134 -12.86 -15.63 -6.09
C ALA A 134 -11.44 -16.02 -5.64
N GLN A 135 -10.59 -15.03 -5.28
CA GLN A 135 -9.25 -15.26 -4.79
C GLN A 135 -9.19 -15.63 -3.30
N GLN A 136 -10.33 -15.61 -2.61
CA GLN A 136 -10.46 -15.95 -1.19
C GLN A 136 -9.43 -15.21 -0.31
N PRO A 137 -9.41 -13.87 -0.30
CA PRO A 137 -8.43 -13.11 0.46
C PRO A 137 -8.64 -13.34 1.95
N GLN A 138 -7.55 -13.57 2.68
CA GLN A 138 -7.57 -13.74 4.13
C GLN A 138 -7.54 -12.38 4.83
N PRO A 139 -8.34 -12.17 5.88
CA PRO A 139 -8.28 -10.95 6.66
C PRO A 139 -6.92 -10.81 7.34
N PHE A 140 -6.35 -9.63 7.25
CA PHE A 140 -5.10 -9.26 7.92
C PHE A 140 -5.35 -8.03 8.80
N GLU A 141 -5.20 -8.20 10.09
CA GLU A 141 -5.36 -7.11 11.06
C GLU A 141 -4.04 -6.39 11.31
N ILE A 142 -4.08 -5.07 11.20
CA ILE A 142 -2.96 -4.22 11.54
C ILE A 142 -2.98 -3.95 13.04
N LYS A 143 -1.96 -4.45 13.74
CA LYS A 143 -1.77 -4.17 15.16
C LYS A 143 -1.39 -2.71 15.33
N GLN A 144 -2.34 -1.88 15.76
CA GLN A 144 -2.07 -0.55 16.23
C GLN A 144 -1.72 -0.62 17.71
N VAL A 145 -0.50 -0.20 18.05
CA VAL A 145 -0.20 0.08 19.45
C VAL A 145 -0.94 1.36 19.78
N ALA A 146 -1.95 1.25 20.65
CA ALA A 146 -2.62 2.42 21.19
C ALA A 146 -1.58 3.30 21.89
N GLN A 147 -1.56 4.59 21.55
CA GLN A 147 -0.84 5.61 22.28
C GLN A 147 -1.76 6.21 23.30
#